data_0ba87c11ba35aa5888524ec9670a121d
#
_entry.id   0ba87c11ba35aa5888524ec9670a121d
#
_cell.length_a   1.000
_cell.length_b   1.000
_cell.length_c   1.000
_cell.angle_alpha   90.00
_cell.angle_beta   90.00
_cell.angle_gamma   90.00
#
_symmetry.space_group_name_H-M   'P 1'
#
loop_
_entity.id
_entity.type
_entity.pdbx_description
1 polymer ?
#
loop_
_entity_poly.entity_id
_entity_poly.type
_entity_poly.pdbx_seq_one_letter_code
_entity_poly.pdbx_strand_id
1 'polypeptide(L)'
;MARILVAEDDKNANKLICAVLRRAGHDPLPAFDGQEALEVLDENHVDMLISDIMMPRIDGIELTRQLREAGYDLPILMLTAKQMPQDKREGFLAGTDDYLTKPADMQELVLRVRALLRRANISDEQTLVIGRTALDSNAYTVSRGTETITLPPKEFQLLFKLLSYPNHTFTRMQLLDDIWGWDTESAENTVNVHINRLRNRFKEWDDFTIQTVRGLGYRATVSSPDPKQ
;
A
#
# COMPACT_ATOMS: atom_id res chain seq x y z
N MET A 1 -12.87 2.31 3.92
CA MET A 1 -12.88 1.17 4.87
C MET A 1 -12.91 -0.11 4.05
N ALA A 2 -11.82 -0.88 4.03
CA ALA A 2 -11.72 -2.10 3.21
C ALA A 2 -12.09 -3.34 4.05
N ARG A 3 -12.75 -4.32 3.43
CA ARG A 3 -12.98 -5.66 4.01
C ARG A 3 -11.79 -6.56 3.73
N ILE A 4 -11.15 -7.04 4.79
CA ILE A 4 -9.92 -7.82 4.70
C ILE A 4 -10.16 -9.21 5.28
N LEU A 5 -10.14 -10.24 4.45
CA LEU A 5 -10.20 -11.62 4.91
C LEU A 5 -8.86 -12.01 5.54
N VAL A 6 -8.90 -12.59 6.73
CA VAL A 6 -7.71 -13.04 7.47
C VAL A 6 -7.82 -14.54 7.69
N ALA A 7 -7.09 -15.32 6.90
CA ALA A 7 -6.99 -16.77 6.99
C ALA A 7 -5.72 -17.14 7.79
N GLU A 8 -5.89 -17.59 9.02
CA GLU A 8 -4.81 -17.92 9.96
C GLU A 8 -5.35 -18.95 10.97
N ASP A 9 -4.74 -20.12 11.09
CA ASP A 9 -5.23 -21.22 11.93
C ASP A 9 -4.96 -21.01 13.43
N ASP A 10 -3.91 -20.26 13.78
CA ASP A 10 -3.71 -19.83 15.16
C ASP A 10 -4.72 -18.74 15.55
N LYS A 11 -5.67 -19.13 16.41
CA LYS A 11 -6.75 -18.24 16.87
C LYS A 11 -6.25 -16.96 17.56
N ASN A 12 -5.08 -17.00 18.21
CA ASN A 12 -4.52 -15.84 18.89
C ASN A 12 -3.88 -14.89 17.87
N ALA A 13 -3.13 -15.44 16.90
CA ALA A 13 -2.57 -14.66 15.79
C ALA A 13 -3.68 -14.03 14.95
N ASN A 14 -4.71 -14.79 14.57
CA ASN A 14 -5.87 -14.29 13.83
C ASN A 14 -6.55 -13.12 14.57
N LYS A 15 -6.85 -13.30 15.87
CA LYS A 15 -7.45 -12.23 16.70
C LYS A 15 -6.58 -10.99 16.77
N LEU A 16 -5.26 -11.16 16.90
CA LEU A 16 -4.32 -10.04 16.96
C LEU A 16 -4.30 -9.27 15.64
N ILE A 17 -4.19 -9.97 14.51
CA ILE A 17 -4.21 -9.36 13.17
C ILE A 17 -5.53 -8.61 12.96
N CYS A 18 -6.67 -9.25 13.26
CA CYS A 18 -7.98 -8.62 13.15
C CYS A 18 -8.10 -7.37 14.04
N ALA A 19 -7.60 -7.40 15.26
CA ALA A 19 -7.63 -6.24 16.16
C ALA A 19 -6.81 -5.07 15.63
N VAL A 20 -5.63 -5.35 15.07
CA VAL A 20 -4.75 -4.34 14.47
C VAL A 20 -5.39 -3.72 13.23
N LEU A 21 -6.01 -4.54 12.37
CA LEU A 21 -6.70 -4.06 11.17
C LEU A 21 -7.92 -3.19 11.51
N ARG A 22 -8.73 -3.56 12.52
CA ARG A 22 -9.84 -2.71 13.02
C ARG A 22 -9.32 -1.37 13.51
N ARG A 23 -8.22 -1.36 14.27
CA ARG A 23 -7.59 -0.12 14.75
C ARG A 23 -7.05 0.74 13.60
N ALA A 24 -6.65 0.11 12.48
CA ALA A 24 -6.22 0.80 11.28
C ALA A 24 -7.38 1.29 10.38
N GLY A 25 -8.66 1.06 10.78
CA GLY A 25 -9.85 1.53 10.07
C GLY A 25 -10.38 0.57 9.01
N HIS A 26 -10.01 -0.72 9.06
CA HIS A 26 -10.50 -1.76 8.15
C HIS A 26 -11.54 -2.67 8.84
N ASP A 27 -12.26 -3.46 8.05
CA ASP A 27 -13.23 -4.47 8.50
C ASP A 27 -12.67 -5.88 8.26
N PRO A 28 -12.03 -6.51 9.26
CA PRO A 28 -11.46 -7.83 9.10
C PRO A 28 -12.50 -8.93 9.28
N LEU A 29 -12.50 -9.89 8.35
CA LEU A 29 -13.29 -11.12 8.36
C LEU A 29 -12.36 -12.28 8.73
N PRO A 30 -12.53 -12.96 9.88
CA PRO A 30 -11.67 -14.07 10.26
C PRO A 30 -12.07 -15.37 9.54
N ALA A 31 -11.06 -16.18 9.16
CA ALA A 31 -11.18 -17.57 8.77
C ALA A 31 -10.01 -18.36 9.41
N PHE A 32 -10.19 -19.64 9.73
CA PHE A 32 -9.19 -20.43 10.45
C PHE A 32 -8.52 -21.49 9.56
N ASP A 33 -8.87 -21.55 8.28
CA ASP A 33 -8.20 -22.32 7.23
C ASP A 33 -8.70 -21.86 5.85
N GLY A 34 -8.14 -22.45 4.79
CA GLY A 34 -8.48 -22.05 3.42
C GLY A 34 -9.90 -22.43 3.00
N GLN A 35 -10.49 -23.51 3.55
CA GLN A 35 -11.86 -23.89 3.24
C GLN A 35 -12.85 -22.88 3.81
N GLU A 36 -12.67 -22.47 5.07
CA GLU A 36 -13.49 -21.43 5.70
C GLU A 36 -13.30 -20.07 5.00
N ALA A 37 -12.07 -19.78 4.52
CA ALA A 37 -11.81 -18.58 3.74
C ALA A 37 -12.62 -18.54 2.42
N LEU A 38 -12.75 -19.67 1.72
CA LEU A 38 -13.60 -19.76 0.52
C LEU A 38 -15.09 -19.55 0.85
N GLU A 39 -15.58 -20.12 1.96
CA GLU A 39 -16.96 -19.93 2.41
C GLU A 39 -17.25 -18.45 2.73
N VAL A 40 -16.30 -17.75 3.39
CA VAL A 40 -16.42 -16.31 3.66
C VAL A 40 -16.44 -15.51 2.36
N LEU A 41 -15.65 -15.87 1.35
CA LEU A 41 -15.63 -15.22 0.04
C LEU A 41 -16.92 -15.40 -0.75
N ASP A 42 -17.58 -16.55 -0.63
CA ASP A 42 -18.87 -16.81 -1.28
C ASP A 42 -20.00 -15.94 -0.72
N GLU A 43 -19.93 -15.62 0.57
CA GLU A 43 -20.98 -14.85 1.27
C GLU A 43 -20.70 -13.35 1.34
N ASN A 44 -19.45 -12.94 1.16
CA ASN A 44 -19.01 -11.56 1.41
C ASN A 44 -18.18 -11.01 0.26
N HIS A 45 -18.36 -9.71 0.00
CA HIS A 45 -17.37 -8.97 -0.77
C HIS A 45 -16.11 -8.80 0.06
N VAL A 46 -14.96 -9.17 -0.49
CA VAL A 46 -13.64 -9.05 0.13
C VAL A 46 -12.72 -8.23 -0.76
N ASP A 47 -12.08 -7.23 -0.18
CA ASP A 47 -11.18 -6.31 -0.87
C ASP A 47 -9.72 -6.80 -0.88
N MET A 48 -9.34 -7.64 0.08
CA MET A 48 -7.96 -8.14 0.23
C MET A 48 -7.96 -9.41 1.06
N LEU A 49 -7.02 -10.32 0.76
CA LEU A 49 -6.74 -11.51 1.56
C LEU A 49 -5.38 -11.37 2.27
N ILE A 50 -5.35 -11.69 3.57
CA ILE A 50 -4.14 -12.01 4.33
C ILE A 50 -4.22 -13.48 4.66
N SER A 51 -3.25 -14.29 4.23
CA SER A 51 -3.28 -15.74 4.43
C SER A 51 -1.98 -16.25 5.02
N ASP A 52 -2.06 -17.09 6.06
CA ASP A 52 -0.93 -17.96 6.37
C ASP A 52 -0.72 -18.98 5.26
N ILE A 53 0.53 -19.38 5.06
CA ILE A 53 0.88 -20.49 4.16
C ILE A 53 0.44 -21.81 4.77
N MET A 54 0.77 -22.02 6.04
CA MET A 54 0.61 -23.31 6.71
C MET A 54 -0.73 -23.37 7.47
N MET A 55 -1.77 -23.83 6.79
CA MET A 55 -3.11 -24.03 7.37
C MET A 55 -3.62 -25.44 7.11
N PRO A 56 -4.48 -25.99 7.99
CA PRO A 56 -5.12 -27.27 7.74
C PRO A 56 -6.12 -27.22 6.57
N ARG A 57 -6.50 -28.36 6.05
CA ARG A 57 -7.46 -28.56 4.93
C ARG A 57 -6.95 -27.99 3.61
N ILE A 58 -7.06 -26.70 3.41
CA ILE A 58 -6.54 -25.95 2.25
C ILE A 58 -5.49 -24.99 2.77
N ASP A 59 -4.25 -25.13 2.31
CA ASP A 59 -3.16 -24.24 2.66
C ASP A 59 -3.24 -22.89 1.89
N GLY A 60 -2.45 -21.89 2.31
CA GLY A 60 -2.54 -20.55 1.72
C GLY A 60 -2.09 -20.50 0.26
N ILE A 61 -1.18 -21.37 -0.18
CA ILE A 61 -0.73 -21.43 -1.57
C ILE A 61 -1.82 -22.00 -2.46
N GLU A 62 -2.45 -23.09 -2.02
CA GLU A 62 -3.56 -23.72 -2.73
C GLU A 62 -4.79 -22.80 -2.77
N LEU A 63 -5.12 -22.13 -1.65
CA LEU A 63 -6.17 -21.11 -1.61
C LEU A 63 -5.90 -20.00 -2.66
N THR A 64 -4.68 -19.49 -2.71
CA THR A 64 -4.30 -18.45 -3.68
C THR A 64 -4.48 -18.94 -5.12
N ARG A 65 -4.04 -20.17 -5.42
CA ARG A 65 -4.17 -20.75 -6.75
C ARG A 65 -5.64 -20.85 -7.18
N GLN A 66 -6.50 -21.40 -6.31
CA GLN A 66 -7.93 -21.54 -6.58
C GLN A 66 -8.59 -20.16 -6.82
N LEU A 67 -8.24 -19.15 -6.04
CA LEU A 67 -8.77 -17.79 -6.24
C LEU A 67 -8.35 -17.21 -7.60
N ARG A 68 -7.10 -17.37 -8.00
CA ARG A 68 -6.62 -16.87 -9.31
C ARG A 68 -7.25 -17.64 -10.48
N GLU A 69 -7.43 -18.97 -10.36
CA GLU A 69 -8.12 -19.79 -11.35
C GLU A 69 -9.61 -19.43 -11.46
N ALA A 70 -10.24 -19.03 -10.36
CA ALA A 70 -11.62 -18.53 -10.33
C ALA A 70 -11.75 -17.07 -10.80
N GLY A 71 -10.65 -16.40 -11.17
CA GLY A 71 -10.66 -15.02 -11.69
C GLY A 71 -10.72 -13.93 -10.63
N TYR A 72 -10.41 -14.23 -9.37
CA TYR A 72 -10.30 -13.21 -8.34
C TYR A 72 -8.97 -12.44 -8.48
N ASP A 73 -9.05 -11.13 -8.66
CA ASP A 73 -7.89 -10.20 -8.76
C ASP A 73 -7.60 -9.45 -7.46
N LEU A 74 -8.26 -9.83 -6.36
CA LEU A 74 -8.03 -9.18 -5.06
C LEU A 74 -6.56 -9.34 -4.62
N PRO A 75 -5.95 -8.31 -3.98
CA PRO A 75 -4.59 -8.41 -3.49
C PRO A 75 -4.45 -9.43 -2.38
N ILE A 76 -3.36 -10.21 -2.40
CA ILE A 76 -3.06 -11.27 -1.45
C ILE A 76 -1.72 -11.02 -0.77
N LEU A 77 -1.74 -10.86 0.57
CA LEU A 77 -0.57 -10.82 1.43
C LEU A 77 -0.38 -12.17 2.10
N MET A 78 0.73 -12.84 1.82
CA MET A 78 1.06 -14.13 2.42
C MET A 78 1.87 -13.96 3.70
N LEU A 79 1.48 -14.65 4.78
CA LEU A 79 2.27 -14.78 6.00
C LEU A 79 3.12 -16.05 5.91
N THR A 80 4.44 -15.95 6.15
CA THR A 80 5.34 -17.10 5.97
C THR A 80 6.36 -17.22 7.10
N ALA A 81 6.65 -18.44 7.53
CA ALA A 81 7.79 -18.71 8.41
C ALA A 81 9.11 -18.55 7.60
N LYS A 82 10.13 -17.97 8.24
CA LYS A 82 11.41 -17.51 7.63
C LYS A 82 12.22 -18.59 6.86
N GLN A 83 11.83 -19.86 6.87
CA GLN A 83 12.74 -20.97 6.59
C GLN A 83 12.67 -21.62 5.21
N MET A 84 11.79 -21.19 4.29
CA MET A 84 11.71 -21.88 3.00
C MET A 84 11.76 -20.93 1.79
N PRO A 85 12.94 -20.80 1.12
CA PRO A 85 13.04 -20.12 -0.17
C PRO A 85 12.14 -20.74 -1.25
N GLN A 86 11.78 -22.03 -1.09
CA GLN A 86 10.92 -22.75 -2.02
C GLN A 86 9.47 -22.30 -1.92
N ASP A 87 8.91 -22.12 -0.71
CA ASP A 87 7.52 -21.67 -0.51
C ASP A 87 7.29 -20.27 -1.09
N LYS A 88 8.28 -19.38 -0.96
CA LYS A 88 8.22 -18.05 -1.59
C LYS A 88 8.11 -18.14 -3.11
N ARG A 89 8.88 -19.04 -3.73
CA ARG A 89 8.85 -19.23 -5.19
C ARG A 89 7.52 -19.84 -5.66
N GLU A 90 7.02 -20.82 -4.93
CA GLU A 90 5.71 -21.46 -5.24
C GLU A 90 4.55 -20.49 -5.03
N GLY A 91 4.57 -19.68 -3.98
CA GLY A 91 3.54 -18.67 -3.74
C GLY A 91 3.57 -17.53 -4.76
N PHE A 92 4.74 -17.07 -5.23
CA PHE A 92 4.81 -16.13 -6.36
C PHE A 92 4.23 -16.73 -7.64
N LEU A 93 4.50 -18.01 -7.90
CA LEU A 93 3.92 -18.73 -9.05
C LEU A 93 2.41 -18.94 -8.89
N ALA A 94 1.89 -19.01 -7.65
CA ALA A 94 0.47 -19.08 -7.36
C ALA A 94 -0.26 -17.73 -7.51
N GLY A 95 0.46 -16.60 -7.60
CA GLY A 95 -0.11 -15.27 -7.84
C GLY A 95 -0.29 -14.41 -6.59
N THR A 96 0.55 -14.59 -5.56
CA THR A 96 0.62 -13.71 -4.39
C THR A 96 1.24 -12.36 -4.74
N ASP A 97 0.75 -11.27 -4.12
CA ASP A 97 1.19 -9.91 -4.40
C ASP A 97 2.31 -9.43 -3.46
N ASP A 98 2.37 -9.93 -2.22
CA ASP A 98 3.44 -9.61 -1.25
C ASP A 98 3.54 -10.67 -0.16
N TYR A 99 4.65 -10.63 0.61
CA TYR A 99 4.95 -11.54 1.72
C TYR A 99 5.34 -10.80 2.98
N LEU A 100 4.91 -11.32 4.13
CA LEU A 100 5.37 -10.88 5.45
C LEU A 100 5.87 -12.10 6.25
N THR A 101 7.10 -12.02 6.76
CA THR A 101 7.70 -13.12 7.51
C THR A 101 7.22 -13.15 8.96
N LYS A 102 6.90 -14.35 9.47
CA LYS A 102 6.60 -14.58 10.89
C LYS A 102 7.91 -14.67 11.72
N PRO A 103 7.97 -14.12 12.94
CA PRO A 103 6.90 -13.39 13.63
C PRO A 103 6.61 -12.04 12.93
N ALA A 104 5.33 -11.79 12.65
CA ALA A 104 4.92 -10.61 11.89
C ALA A 104 4.99 -9.36 12.78
N ASP A 105 5.72 -8.34 12.31
CA ASP A 105 5.61 -7.00 12.88
C ASP A 105 4.26 -6.39 12.46
N MET A 106 3.43 -6.06 13.44
CA MET A 106 2.09 -5.54 13.19
C MET A 106 2.09 -4.15 12.55
N GLN A 107 3.14 -3.35 12.73
CA GLN A 107 3.29 -2.07 12.05
C GLN A 107 3.64 -2.30 10.57
N GLU A 108 4.55 -3.23 10.29
CA GLU A 108 4.88 -3.62 8.92
C GLU A 108 3.67 -4.20 8.20
N LEU A 109 2.88 -5.06 8.87
CA LEU A 109 1.64 -5.61 8.32
C LEU A 109 0.70 -4.49 7.86
N VAL A 110 0.42 -3.50 8.69
CA VAL A 110 -0.46 -2.38 8.33
C VAL A 110 0.09 -1.58 7.15
N LEU A 111 1.40 -1.35 7.09
CA LEU A 111 2.02 -0.63 5.97
C LEU A 111 1.89 -1.41 4.65
N ARG A 112 2.09 -2.73 4.66
CA ARG A 112 1.93 -3.59 3.48
C ARG A 112 0.49 -3.67 3.02
N VAL A 113 -0.47 -3.83 3.94
CA VAL A 113 -1.90 -3.79 3.66
C VAL A 113 -2.28 -2.49 2.94
N ARG A 114 -1.88 -1.34 3.48
CA ARG A 114 -2.13 -0.04 2.83
C ARG A 114 -1.52 0.05 1.44
N ALA A 115 -0.29 -0.46 1.27
CA ALA A 115 0.39 -0.44 -0.02
C ALA A 115 -0.34 -1.31 -1.07
N LEU A 116 -0.81 -2.50 -0.68
CA LEU A 116 -1.52 -3.42 -1.56
C LEU A 116 -2.90 -2.89 -1.93
N LEU A 117 -3.70 -2.43 -0.96
CA LEU A 117 -5.02 -1.82 -1.21
C LEU A 117 -4.91 -0.61 -2.16
N ARG A 118 -3.88 0.22 -1.99
CA ARG A 118 -3.62 1.35 -2.89
C ARG A 118 -3.30 0.90 -4.32
N ARG A 119 -2.48 -0.15 -4.50
CA ARG A 119 -2.16 -0.70 -5.83
C ARG A 119 -3.39 -1.25 -6.54
N ALA A 120 -4.29 -1.86 -5.78
CA ALA A 120 -5.55 -2.40 -6.29
C ALA A 120 -6.67 -1.34 -6.44
N ASN A 121 -6.40 -0.06 -6.19
CA ASN A 121 -7.38 1.04 -6.17
C ASN A 121 -8.57 0.80 -5.21
N ILE A 122 -8.39 0.00 -4.18
CA ILE A 122 -9.42 -0.40 -3.22
C ILE A 122 -9.43 0.51 -1.97
N SER A 123 -8.42 1.36 -1.81
CA SER A 123 -8.34 2.22 -0.61
C SER A 123 -9.32 3.39 -0.70
N ASP A 124 -10.11 3.59 0.36
CA ASP A 124 -10.93 4.79 0.58
C ASP A 124 -10.09 6.10 0.65
N GLU A 125 -8.77 5.98 0.74
CA GLU A 125 -7.82 7.10 0.68
C GLU A 125 -7.48 7.46 -0.79
N GLN A 126 -8.50 7.58 -1.63
CA GLN A 126 -8.36 8.15 -2.98
C GLN A 126 -8.00 9.63 -2.93
N THR A 127 -8.28 10.27 -1.78
CA THR A 127 -8.01 11.68 -1.56
C THR A 127 -7.10 11.86 -0.34
N LEU A 128 -5.91 12.45 -0.56
CA LEU A 128 -5.02 12.88 0.51
C LEU A 128 -5.20 14.38 0.73
N VAL A 129 -5.53 14.79 1.96
CA VAL A 129 -5.71 16.21 2.30
C VAL A 129 -4.55 16.69 3.18
N ILE A 130 -3.88 17.75 2.74
CA ILE A 130 -2.76 18.43 3.43
C ILE A 130 -3.08 19.92 3.50
N GLY A 131 -3.45 20.40 4.69
CA GLY A 131 -3.91 21.78 4.83
C GLY A 131 -5.12 22.07 3.94
N ARG A 132 -4.98 22.99 2.97
CA ARG A 132 -6.01 23.32 1.98
C ARG A 132 -5.85 22.57 0.66
N THR A 133 -4.79 21.76 0.54
CA THR A 133 -4.49 20.98 -0.66
C THR A 133 -5.09 19.59 -0.57
N ALA A 134 -5.85 19.17 -1.57
CA ALA A 134 -6.38 17.82 -1.72
C ALA A 134 -5.82 17.16 -2.99
N LEU A 135 -5.32 15.93 -2.87
CA LEU A 135 -4.84 15.11 -3.98
C LEU A 135 -5.85 13.99 -4.23
N ASP A 136 -6.36 13.88 -5.44
CA ASP A 136 -7.24 12.79 -5.88
C ASP A 136 -6.47 11.82 -6.76
N SER A 137 -6.30 10.57 -6.26
CA SER A 137 -5.52 9.54 -6.95
C SER A 137 -6.24 8.92 -8.16
N ASN A 138 -7.56 9.00 -8.24
CA ASN A 138 -8.31 8.52 -9.40
C ASN A 138 -8.21 9.46 -10.59
N ALA A 139 -8.32 10.76 -10.31
CA ALA A 139 -8.27 11.79 -11.35
C ALA A 139 -6.85 12.28 -11.63
N TYR A 140 -5.84 11.87 -10.84
CA TYR A 140 -4.48 12.44 -10.85
C TYR A 140 -4.48 13.96 -10.72
N THR A 141 -5.40 14.50 -9.90
CA THR A 141 -5.56 15.93 -9.68
C THR A 141 -5.09 16.36 -8.31
N VAL A 142 -4.60 17.59 -8.25
CA VAL A 142 -4.25 18.29 -7.02
C VAL A 142 -5.05 19.58 -7.00
N SER A 143 -5.87 19.77 -5.95
CA SER A 143 -6.76 20.92 -5.83
C SER A 143 -6.49 21.73 -4.58
N ARG A 144 -6.69 23.04 -4.65
CA ARG A 144 -6.60 23.99 -3.54
C ARG A 144 -7.62 25.11 -3.75
N GLY A 145 -8.66 25.13 -2.93
CA GLY A 145 -9.79 26.04 -3.13
C GLY A 145 -10.48 25.79 -4.48
N THR A 146 -10.47 26.78 -5.35
CA THR A 146 -11.07 26.67 -6.72
C THR A 146 -10.06 26.24 -7.79
N GLU A 147 -8.78 26.19 -7.46
CA GLU A 147 -7.71 25.79 -8.38
C GLU A 147 -7.59 24.26 -8.39
N THR A 148 -7.56 23.65 -9.58
CA THR A 148 -7.34 22.22 -9.76
C THR A 148 -6.33 22.00 -10.90
N ILE A 149 -5.30 21.22 -10.61
CA ILE A 149 -4.20 20.90 -11.52
C ILE A 149 -4.18 19.40 -11.76
N THR A 150 -4.29 18.96 -13.01
CA THR A 150 -4.07 17.56 -13.39
C THR A 150 -2.58 17.33 -13.64
N LEU A 151 -2.02 16.30 -13.01
CA LEU A 151 -0.62 15.93 -13.15
C LEU A 151 -0.45 14.71 -14.05
N PRO A 152 0.70 14.60 -14.77
CA PRO A 152 1.10 13.33 -15.36
C PRO A 152 1.18 12.23 -14.30
N PRO A 153 0.79 10.97 -14.61
CA PRO A 153 0.68 9.90 -13.61
C PRO A 153 1.91 9.73 -12.74
N LYS A 154 3.13 9.77 -13.30
CA LYS A 154 4.38 9.63 -12.55
C LYS A 154 4.70 10.81 -11.63
N GLU A 155 4.34 12.04 -12.05
CA GLU A 155 4.46 13.23 -11.20
C GLU A 155 3.47 13.17 -10.04
N PHE A 156 2.23 12.76 -10.31
CA PHE A 156 1.23 12.59 -9.28
C PHE A 156 1.64 11.52 -8.26
N GLN A 157 2.04 10.32 -8.72
CA GLN A 157 2.48 9.23 -7.85
C GLN A 157 3.66 9.64 -6.96
N LEU A 158 4.63 10.39 -7.51
CA LEU A 158 5.77 10.90 -6.77
C LEU A 158 5.36 11.90 -5.68
N LEU A 159 4.49 12.86 -6.02
CA LEU A 159 3.97 13.84 -5.07
C LEU A 159 3.13 13.16 -3.98
N PHE A 160 2.22 12.28 -4.39
CA PHE A 160 1.34 11.54 -3.47
C PHE A 160 2.16 10.69 -2.50
N LYS A 161 3.19 9.97 -2.99
CA LYS A 161 4.11 9.19 -2.15
C LYS A 161 4.80 10.04 -1.09
N LEU A 162 5.36 11.17 -1.48
CA LEU A 162 6.07 12.06 -0.57
C LEU A 162 5.14 12.66 0.49
N LEU A 163 3.93 13.07 0.09
CA LEU A 163 2.95 13.70 0.99
C LEU A 163 2.22 12.70 1.87
N SER A 164 2.10 11.43 1.47
CA SER A 164 1.57 10.36 2.33
C SER A 164 2.46 10.05 3.53
N TYR A 165 3.74 10.47 3.49
CA TYR A 165 4.71 10.25 4.56
C TYR A 165 5.46 11.55 4.89
N PRO A 166 4.81 12.54 5.50
CA PRO A 166 5.43 13.82 5.82
C PRO A 166 6.66 13.63 6.73
N ASN A 167 7.70 14.40 6.47
CA ASN A 167 8.99 14.36 7.16
C ASN A 167 9.81 13.06 6.98
N HIS A 168 9.29 12.06 6.28
CA HIS A 168 10.07 10.88 5.94
C HIS A 168 10.98 11.15 4.73
N THR A 169 12.25 10.71 4.83
CA THR A 169 13.23 10.85 3.75
C THR A 169 13.26 9.56 2.93
N PHE A 170 12.93 9.67 1.66
CA PHE A 170 13.08 8.59 0.68
C PHE A 170 14.38 8.76 -0.09
N THR A 171 15.13 7.68 -0.29
CA THR A 171 16.28 7.69 -1.20
C THR A 171 15.81 7.81 -2.65
N ARG A 172 16.72 8.26 -3.55
CA ARG A 172 16.40 8.33 -4.99
C ARG A 172 16.04 6.95 -5.55
N MET A 173 16.78 5.92 -5.12
CA MET A 173 16.56 4.55 -5.54
C MET A 173 15.17 4.06 -5.09
N GLN A 174 14.79 4.26 -3.83
CA GLN A 174 13.45 3.91 -3.34
C GLN A 174 12.34 4.59 -4.15
N LEU A 175 12.48 5.89 -4.46
CA LEU A 175 11.51 6.61 -5.26
C LEU A 175 11.46 6.10 -6.72
N LEU A 176 12.62 5.74 -7.27
CA LEU A 176 12.70 5.17 -8.61
C LEU A 176 11.98 3.83 -8.68
N ASP A 177 12.31 2.91 -7.76
CA ASP A 177 11.72 1.57 -7.68
C ASP A 177 10.21 1.62 -7.43
N ASP A 178 9.77 2.44 -6.47
CA ASP A 178 8.36 2.56 -6.10
C ASP A 178 7.47 3.15 -7.21
N ILE A 179 8.02 4.05 -8.05
CA ILE A 179 7.23 4.81 -9.02
C ILE A 179 7.44 4.29 -10.45
N TRP A 180 8.66 3.90 -10.82
CA TRP A 180 9.00 3.46 -12.19
C TRP A 180 9.21 1.96 -12.31
N GLY A 181 9.48 1.26 -11.20
CA GLY A 181 9.73 -0.19 -11.16
C GLY A 181 11.18 -0.57 -11.49
N TRP A 182 11.51 -1.86 -11.24
CA TRP A 182 12.88 -2.40 -11.36
C TRP A 182 13.38 -2.54 -12.81
N ASP A 183 12.48 -2.64 -13.79
CA ASP A 183 12.82 -2.89 -15.21
C ASP A 183 13.03 -1.62 -16.05
N THR A 184 13.08 -0.46 -15.42
CA THR A 184 13.28 0.77 -16.19
C THR A 184 14.76 1.11 -16.31
N GLU A 185 15.25 1.27 -17.55
CA GLU A 185 16.53 1.94 -17.87
C GLU A 185 16.58 3.42 -17.41
N SER A 186 15.61 3.82 -16.56
CA SER A 186 15.48 5.17 -16.02
C SER A 186 16.61 5.45 -15.05
N ALA A 187 17.49 6.35 -15.42
CA ALA A 187 18.60 6.79 -14.55
C ALA A 187 18.04 7.55 -13.31
N GLU A 188 18.80 7.57 -12.21
CA GLU A 188 18.50 8.33 -10.99
C GLU A 188 18.15 9.80 -11.26
N ASN A 189 18.61 10.38 -12.36
CA ASN A 189 18.28 11.73 -12.81
C ASN A 189 16.79 11.92 -13.12
N THR A 190 16.04 10.85 -13.44
CA THR A 190 14.60 10.92 -13.73
C THR A 190 13.83 11.47 -12.54
N VAL A 191 14.13 10.97 -11.32
CA VAL A 191 13.51 11.47 -10.09
C VAL A 191 13.79 12.95 -9.90
N ASN A 192 15.04 13.40 -10.11
CA ASN A 192 15.43 14.79 -9.95
C ASN A 192 14.64 15.73 -10.88
N VAL A 193 14.43 15.31 -12.13
CA VAL A 193 13.67 16.10 -13.13
C VAL A 193 12.21 16.27 -12.67
N HIS A 194 11.56 15.20 -12.23
CA HIS A 194 10.17 15.26 -11.77
C HIS A 194 10.02 16.04 -10.46
N ILE A 195 10.95 15.92 -9.53
CA ILE A 195 10.97 16.77 -8.31
C ILE A 195 11.05 18.26 -8.66
N ASN A 196 11.92 18.64 -9.60
CA ASN A 196 12.05 20.03 -10.00
C ASN A 196 10.78 20.56 -10.70
N ARG A 197 10.11 19.71 -11.51
CA ARG A 197 8.83 20.07 -12.12
C ARG A 197 7.74 20.28 -11.06
N LEU A 198 7.64 19.39 -10.09
CA LEU A 198 6.69 19.52 -8.98
C LEU A 198 6.96 20.79 -8.16
N ARG A 199 8.22 21.07 -7.80
CA ARG A 199 8.60 22.32 -7.08
C ARG A 199 8.20 23.57 -7.84
N ASN A 200 8.45 23.61 -9.15
CA ASN A 200 8.10 24.77 -9.99
C ASN A 200 6.58 24.94 -10.12
N ARG A 201 5.84 23.85 -10.20
CA ARG A 201 4.39 23.84 -10.36
C ARG A 201 3.67 24.31 -9.11
N PHE A 202 4.14 23.88 -7.93
CA PHE A 202 3.54 24.18 -6.63
C PHE A 202 4.31 25.23 -5.81
N LYS A 203 5.13 26.05 -6.45
CA LYS A 203 5.96 27.05 -5.74
C LYS A 203 5.16 28.09 -4.94
N GLU A 204 3.92 28.40 -5.39
CA GLU A 204 3.00 29.33 -4.74
C GLU A 204 2.08 28.67 -3.68
N TRP A 205 2.19 27.34 -3.53
CA TRP A 205 1.40 26.58 -2.57
C TRP A 205 2.20 26.37 -1.29
N ASP A 206 1.67 26.89 -0.17
CA ASP A 206 2.33 26.95 1.13
C ASP A 206 1.97 25.79 2.06
N ASP A 207 1.06 24.89 1.65
CA ASP A 207 0.63 23.74 2.45
C ASP A 207 1.74 22.68 2.61
N PHE A 208 2.67 22.61 1.66
CA PHE A 208 3.79 21.67 1.70
C PHE A 208 5.03 22.18 0.97
N THR A 209 6.17 21.56 1.28
CA THR A 209 7.45 21.83 0.60
C THR A 209 8.20 20.53 0.35
N ILE A 210 8.74 20.34 -0.87
CA ILE A 210 9.61 19.20 -1.19
C ILE A 210 11.07 19.60 -0.97
N GLN A 211 11.72 19.01 0.02
CA GLN A 211 13.10 19.29 0.42
C GLN A 211 14.07 18.26 -0.14
N THR A 212 15.29 18.69 -0.50
CA THR A 212 16.41 17.80 -0.79
C THR A 212 17.17 17.50 0.49
N VAL A 213 17.32 16.22 0.82
CA VAL A 213 18.22 15.75 1.87
C VAL A 213 19.54 15.37 1.21
N ARG A 214 20.58 16.21 1.40
CA ARG A 214 21.88 16.05 0.73
C ARG A 214 22.46 14.66 0.97
N GLY A 215 22.93 14.02 -0.09
CA GLY A 215 23.51 12.67 -0.05
C GLY A 215 22.50 11.52 0.08
N LEU A 216 21.22 11.79 0.37
CA LEU A 216 20.18 10.77 0.55
C LEU A 216 19.11 10.82 -0.55
N GLY A 217 18.29 11.87 -0.57
CA GLY A 217 17.16 11.90 -1.49
C GLY A 217 16.22 13.08 -1.22
N TYR A 218 14.93 12.79 -1.04
CA TYR A 218 13.88 13.78 -0.93
C TYR A 218 12.91 13.48 0.21
N ARG A 219 12.31 14.53 0.77
CA ARG A 219 11.19 14.44 1.71
C ARG A 219 10.20 15.58 1.48
N ALA A 220 8.95 15.36 1.80
CA ALA A 220 7.98 16.44 1.92
C ALA A 220 7.86 16.88 3.38
N THR A 221 7.75 18.18 3.59
CA THR A 221 7.34 18.76 4.87
C THR A 221 5.99 19.43 4.66
N VAL A 222 5.09 19.29 5.63
CA VAL A 222 3.78 19.93 5.62
C VAL A 222 3.79 21.10 6.59
N SER A 223 3.17 22.21 6.20
CA SER A 223 2.97 23.33 7.09
C SER A 223 1.89 22.96 8.10
N SER A 224 2.18 23.09 9.40
CA SER A 224 1.14 22.94 10.42
C SER A 224 0.07 24.02 10.17
N PRO A 225 -1.23 23.72 10.27
CA PRO A 225 -2.22 24.76 10.25
C PRO A 225 -1.93 25.74 11.39
N ASP A 226 -1.84 27.03 11.06
CA ASP A 226 -1.66 28.07 12.05
C ASP A 226 -2.86 28.02 13.03
N PRO A 227 -2.66 27.87 14.34
CA PRO A 227 -3.76 27.76 15.29
C PRO A 227 -4.50 29.07 15.53
N LYS A 228 -4.35 30.06 14.61
CA LYS A 228 -5.01 31.38 14.71
C LYS A 228 -5.68 31.75 13.37
N GLN A 229 -6.87 31.21 13.15
CA GLN A 229 -7.99 31.90 12.49
C GLN A 229 -9.31 31.25 12.90
#